data_1a160700c377e99564b2a5d65df8f374
#
_entry.id   1a160700c377e99564b2a5d65df8f374
#
_cell.length_a   1.000
_cell.length_b   1.000
_cell.length_c   1.000
_cell.angle_alpha   90.00
_cell.angle_beta   90.00
_cell.angle_gamma   90.00
#
_symmetry.space_group_name_H-M   'P 1'
#
loop_
_entity.id
_entity.type
_entity.pdbx_description
1 polymer ?
#
loop_
_entity_poly.entity_id
_entity_poly.type
_entity_poly.pdbx_seq_one_letter_code
_entity_poly.pdbx_strand_id
1 'polypeptide(L)'
;MQTKITLGYLGFLPFAAFTILPWILGETYEEISFQLLVVYGGIIISFLSGIMWGIDSTNQKNLVIAIIFSLMGFGSILLASINLIYAMTLLFFLFFLFYLLESKVNPQFTDPDYLKLRKNLTSGVCGCYMFSIVILIY
;
A
#
# COMPACT_ATOMS: atom_id res chain seq x y z
N MET A 1 -1.73 -15.17 -15.83
CA MET A 1 -2.64 -14.21 -15.15
C MET A 1 -3.15 -14.74 -13.81
N GLN A 2 -3.57 -16.01 -13.75
CA GLN A 2 -4.09 -16.60 -12.50
C GLN A 2 -3.07 -16.60 -11.36
N THR A 3 -1.81 -16.94 -11.64
CA THR A 3 -0.75 -16.90 -10.63
C THR A 3 -0.54 -15.48 -10.10
N LYS A 4 -0.57 -14.48 -10.99
CA LYS A 4 -0.43 -13.08 -10.61
C LYS A 4 -1.56 -12.64 -9.67
N ILE A 5 -2.79 -13.05 -9.97
CA ILE A 5 -3.95 -12.72 -9.14
C ILE A 5 -3.84 -13.40 -7.78
N THR A 6 -3.50 -14.69 -7.74
CA THR A 6 -3.33 -15.44 -6.49
C THR A 6 -2.25 -14.81 -5.61
N LEU A 7 -1.09 -14.49 -6.18
CA LEU A 7 0.00 -13.88 -5.45
C LEU A 7 -0.36 -12.48 -4.97
N GLY A 8 -1.14 -11.74 -5.76
CA GLY A 8 -1.62 -10.43 -5.36
C GLY A 8 -2.50 -10.49 -4.12
N TYR A 9 -3.46 -11.41 -4.08
CA TYR A 9 -4.31 -11.58 -2.89
C TYR A 9 -3.51 -12.10 -1.70
N LEU A 10 -2.55 -13.00 -1.92
CA LEU A 10 -1.67 -13.45 -0.84
C LEU A 10 -0.84 -12.30 -0.27
N GLY A 11 -0.45 -11.36 -1.10
CA GLY A 11 0.28 -10.17 -0.66
C GLY A 11 -0.55 -9.26 0.25
N PHE A 12 -1.87 -9.37 0.21
CA PHE A 12 -2.76 -8.62 1.11
C PHE A 12 -2.80 -9.22 2.52
N LEU A 13 -2.48 -10.50 2.69
CA LEU A 13 -2.57 -11.16 3.99
C LEU A 13 -1.79 -10.45 5.10
N PRO A 14 -0.55 -9.98 4.88
CA PRO A 14 0.15 -9.24 5.94
C PRO A 14 -0.58 -7.96 6.36
N PHE A 15 -1.22 -7.26 5.43
CA PHE A 15 -2.02 -6.08 5.80
C PHE A 15 -3.14 -6.46 6.77
N ALA A 16 -3.89 -7.50 6.43
CA ALA A 16 -4.98 -7.96 7.28
C ALA A 16 -4.44 -8.48 8.62
N ALA A 17 -3.36 -9.25 8.59
CA ALA A 17 -2.77 -9.83 9.78
C ALA A 17 -2.33 -8.74 10.77
N PHE A 18 -1.59 -7.74 10.31
CA PHE A 18 -1.10 -6.68 11.19
C PHE A 18 -2.23 -5.79 11.70
N THR A 19 -3.30 -5.66 10.95
CA THR A 19 -4.48 -4.91 11.39
C THR A 19 -5.24 -5.63 12.50
N ILE A 20 -5.32 -6.95 12.41
CA ILE A 20 -6.09 -7.78 13.34
C ILE A 20 -5.26 -8.19 14.57
N LEU A 21 -3.94 -8.27 14.42
CA LEU A 21 -3.05 -8.79 15.46
C LEU A 21 -3.25 -8.15 16.84
N PRO A 22 -3.45 -6.82 16.97
CA PRO A 22 -3.69 -6.22 18.28
C PRO A 22 -4.94 -6.76 18.99
N TRP A 23 -5.95 -7.16 18.22
CA TRP A 23 -7.17 -7.74 18.77
C TRP A 23 -6.93 -9.11 19.40
N ILE A 24 -5.98 -9.87 18.83
CA ILE A 24 -5.69 -11.23 19.26
C ILE A 24 -4.66 -11.23 20.40
N LEU A 25 -3.59 -10.43 20.27
CA LEU A 25 -2.46 -10.43 21.18
C LEU A 25 -2.57 -9.39 22.30
N GLY A 26 -3.51 -8.43 22.18
CA GLY A 26 -3.73 -7.39 23.18
C GLY A 26 -3.04 -6.08 22.85
N GLU A 27 -3.34 -5.06 23.67
CA GLU A 27 -2.87 -3.69 23.44
C GLU A 27 -1.35 -3.54 23.50
N THR A 28 -0.66 -4.44 24.21
CA THR A 28 0.79 -4.40 24.34
C THR A 28 1.48 -4.46 22.97
N TYR A 29 0.88 -5.17 22.01
CA TYR A 29 1.45 -5.37 20.69
C TYR A 29 0.88 -4.43 19.63
N GLU A 30 0.00 -3.50 20.01
CA GLU A 30 -0.70 -2.60 19.08
C GLU A 30 0.28 -1.71 18.33
N GLU A 31 1.18 -1.05 19.06
CA GLU A 31 2.15 -0.14 18.44
C GLU A 31 3.08 -0.87 17.48
N ILE A 32 3.60 -2.03 17.91
CA ILE A 32 4.50 -2.82 17.08
C ILE A 32 3.78 -3.30 15.83
N SER A 33 2.56 -3.79 15.97
CA SER A 33 1.77 -4.29 14.82
C SER A 33 1.51 -3.19 13.79
N PHE A 34 1.15 -2.00 14.27
CA PHE A 34 0.86 -0.89 13.36
C PHE A 34 2.14 -0.31 12.74
N GLN A 35 3.27 -0.35 13.45
CA GLN A 35 4.56 0.00 12.85
C GLN A 35 4.91 -0.98 11.72
N LEU A 36 4.69 -2.28 11.94
CA LEU A 36 4.92 -3.28 10.91
C LEU A 36 3.98 -3.08 9.72
N LEU A 37 2.74 -2.66 9.99
CA LEU A 37 1.78 -2.33 8.93
C LEU A 37 2.30 -1.19 8.06
N VAL A 38 2.88 -0.16 8.66
CA VAL A 38 3.47 0.96 7.92
C VAL A 38 4.69 0.51 7.12
N VAL A 39 5.58 -0.27 7.73
CA VAL A 39 6.79 -0.76 7.04
C VAL A 39 6.41 -1.60 5.84
N TYR A 40 5.46 -2.52 6.02
CA TYR A 40 5.02 -3.37 4.92
C TYR A 40 4.37 -2.54 3.82
N GLY A 41 3.57 -1.54 4.17
CA GLY A 41 2.95 -0.64 3.20
C GLY A 41 3.97 0.14 2.40
N GLY A 42 5.02 0.63 3.06
CA GLY A 42 6.11 1.32 2.36
C GLY A 42 6.84 0.42 1.39
N ILE A 43 7.07 -0.84 1.77
CA ILE A 43 7.70 -1.83 0.90
C ILE A 43 6.81 -2.10 -0.31
N ILE A 44 5.51 -2.29 -0.11
CA ILE A 44 4.58 -2.60 -1.20
C ILE A 44 4.43 -1.40 -2.14
N ILE A 45 4.35 -0.17 -1.62
CA ILE A 45 4.25 0.99 -2.51
C ILE A 45 5.52 1.14 -3.35
N SER A 46 6.68 0.81 -2.80
CA SER A 46 7.94 0.79 -3.56
C SER A 46 7.92 -0.29 -4.64
N PHE A 47 7.38 -1.47 -4.33
CA PHE A 47 7.22 -2.56 -5.29
C PHE A 47 6.30 -2.14 -6.45
N LEU A 48 5.17 -1.52 -6.13
CA LEU A 48 4.25 -1.02 -7.15
C LEU A 48 4.89 0.07 -8.00
N SER A 49 5.70 0.92 -7.37
CA SER A 49 6.47 1.95 -8.09
C SER A 49 7.42 1.32 -9.09
N GLY A 50 8.02 0.18 -8.74
CA GLY A 50 8.89 -0.56 -9.64
C GLY A 50 8.14 -1.08 -10.87
N ILE A 51 6.88 -1.50 -10.70
CA ILE A 51 6.05 -1.92 -11.82
C ILE A 51 5.82 -0.73 -12.77
N MET A 52 5.49 0.43 -12.22
CA MET A 52 5.29 1.64 -13.03
C MET A 52 6.56 2.05 -13.77
N TRP A 53 7.72 1.93 -13.12
CA TRP A 53 9.02 2.18 -13.75
C TRP A 53 9.22 1.30 -14.98
N GLY A 54 8.78 0.05 -14.92
CA GLY A 54 8.99 -0.92 -15.99
C GLY A 54 7.97 -0.90 -17.12
N ILE A 55 6.86 -0.17 -16.99
CA ILE A 55 5.80 -0.16 -18.01
C ILE A 55 6.30 0.47 -19.30
N ASP A 56 6.89 1.66 -19.22
CA ASP A 56 7.40 2.39 -20.37
C ASP A 56 8.60 3.22 -19.92
N SER A 57 9.79 2.67 -20.17
CA SER A 57 11.04 3.31 -19.76
C SER A 57 11.36 4.58 -20.56
N THR A 58 10.64 4.83 -21.67
CA THR A 58 10.83 6.04 -22.47
C THR A 58 10.00 7.21 -21.98
N ASN A 59 8.98 6.96 -21.14
CA ASN A 59 8.11 8.00 -20.63
C ASN A 59 8.68 8.56 -19.31
N GLN A 60 9.25 9.76 -19.42
CA GLN A 60 9.89 10.41 -18.26
C GLN A 60 8.92 10.66 -17.11
N LYS A 61 7.64 10.94 -17.41
CA LYS A 61 6.64 11.18 -16.37
C LYS A 61 6.44 9.94 -15.51
N ASN A 62 6.35 8.76 -16.12
CA ASN A 62 6.19 7.51 -15.39
C ASN A 62 7.40 7.23 -14.51
N LEU A 63 8.60 7.49 -15.01
CA LEU A 63 9.83 7.29 -14.24
C LEU A 63 9.89 8.20 -13.03
N VAL A 64 9.54 9.48 -13.21
CA VAL A 64 9.55 10.47 -12.13
C VAL A 64 8.50 10.11 -11.08
N ILE A 65 7.28 9.75 -11.51
CA ILE A 65 6.20 9.37 -10.60
C ILE A 65 6.61 8.15 -9.78
N ALA A 66 7.22 7.15 -10.42
CA ALA A 66 7.66 5.93 -9.72
C ALA A 66 8.66 6.27 -8.61
N ILE A 67 9.64 7.11 -8.90
CA ILE A 67 10.64 7.50 -7.90
C ILE A 67 10.01 8.30 -6.77
N ILE A 68 9.11 9.23 -7.09
CA ILE A 68 8.45 10.06 -6.06
C ILE A 68 7.66 9.16 -5.11
N PHE A 69 6.85 8.22 -5.62
CA PHE A 69 6.08 7.32 -4.76
C PHE A 69 6.97 6.41 -3.93
N SER A 70 8.09 5.93 -4.49
CA SER A 70 9.04 5.12 -3.75
C SER A 70 9.65 5.89 -2.59
N LEU A 71 10.07 7.14 -2.83
CA LEU A 71 10.63 7.99 -1.79
C LEU A 71 9.60 8.37 -0.73
N MET A 72 8.35 8.60 -1.12
CA MET A 72 7.29 8.88 -0.17
C MET A 72 6.96 7.65 0.68
N GLY A 73 7.04 6.45 0.10
CA GLY A 73 6.91 5.22 0.86
C GLY A 73 8.00 5.09 1.93
N PHE A 74 9.24 5.37 1.57
CA PHE A 74 10.33 5.41 2.52
C PHE A 74 10.10 6.48 3.60
N GLY A 75 9.64 7.66 3.19
CA GLY A 75 9.31 8.75 4.11
C GLY A 75 8.22 8.36 5.11
N SER A 76 7.24 7.54 4.67
CA SER A 76 6.20 7.03 5.56
C SER A 76 6.79 6.17 6.68
N ILE A 77 7.77 5.33 6.33
CA ILE A 77 8.44 4.47 7.31
C ILE A 77 9.18 5.32 8.34
N LEU A 78 9.87 6.36 7.88
CA LEU A 78 10.55 7.29 8.80
C LEU A 78 9.54 8.07 9.66
N LEU A 79 8.43 8.50 9.06
CA LEU A 79 7.40 9.24 9.77
C LEU A 79 6.76 8.41 10.87
N ALA A 80 6.70 7.09 10.71
CA ALA A 80 6.13 6.21 11.72
C ALA A 80 6.89 6.25 13.04
N SER A 81 8.17 6.57 13.02
CA SER A 81 8.97 6.71 14.24
C SER A 81 8.63 7.99 15.00
N ILE A 82 8.00 8.96 14.33
CA ILE A 82 7.61 10.24 14.93
C ILE A 82 6.13 10.20 15.30
N ASN A 83 5.27 9.85 14.36
CA ASN A 83 3.82 9.79 14.58
C ASN A 83 3.21 8.75 13.66
N LEU A 84 2.73 7.66 14.27
CA LEU A 84 2.20 6.52 13.56
C LEU A 84 0.91 6.88 12.78
N ILE A 85 0.06 7.73 13.35
CA ILE A 85 -1.18 8.15 12.70
C ILE A 85 -0.90 8.90 11.40
N TYR A 86 0.08 9.82 11.43
CA TYR A 86 0.47 10.57 10.23
C TYR A 86 1.04 9.64 9.16
N ALA A 87 1.85 8.66 9.56
CA ALA A 87 2.41 7.69 8.61
C ALA A 87 1.31 6.87 7.93
N MET A 88 0.35 6.38 8.69
CA MET A 88 -0.76 5.59 8.14
C MET A 88 -1.66 6.44 7.25
N THR A 89 -1.90 7.70 7.61
CA THR A 89 -2.67 8.63 6.78
C THR A 89 -1.96 8.88 5.45
N LEU A 90 -0.65 9.09 5.49
CA LEU A 90 0.14 9.27 4.28
C LEU A 90 0.06 8.05 3.37
N LEU A 91 0.22 6.84 3.93
CA LEU A 91 0.14 5.61 3.14
C LEU A 91 -1.26 5.41 2.55
N PHE A 92 -2.32 5.73 3.29
CA PHE A 92 -3.68 5.66 2.77
C PHE A 92 -3.80 6.47 1.48
N PHE A 93 -3.34 7.72 1.52
CA PHE A 93 -3.41 8.59 0.35
C PHE A 93 -2.45 8.13 -0.75
N LEU A 94 -1.27 7.62 -0.40
CA LEU A 94 -0.32 7.11 -1.40
C LEU A 94 -0.89 5.95 -2.19
N PHE A 95 -1.50 4.98 -1.53
CA PHE A 95 -2.11 3.83 -2.21
C PHE A 95 -3.27 4.28 -3.10
N PHE A 96 -4.10 5.17 -2.59
CA PHE A 96 -5.24 5.68 -3.35
C PHE A 96 -4.79 6.45 -4.59
N LEU A 97 -3.87 7.39 -4.42
CA LEU A 97 -3.36 8.19 -5.53
C LEU A 97 -2.59 7.34 -6.54
N PHE A 98 -1.80 6.39 -6.06
CA PHE A 98 -1.06 5.50 -6.95
C PHE A 98 -2.02 4.69 -7.83
N TYR A 99 -3.09 4.17 -7.25
CA TYR A 99 -4.11 3.45 -8.02
C TYR A 99 -4.70 4.33 -9.12
N LEU A 100 -5.04 5.57 -8.79
CA LEU A 100 -5.61 6.49 -9.77
C LEU A 100 -4.63 6.79 -10.91
N LEU A 101 -3.36 7.03 -10.59
CA LEU A 101 -2.34 7.32 -11.58
C LEU A 101 -2.02 6.09 -12.43
N GLU A 102 -1.88 4.93 -11.81
CA GLU A 102 -1.58 3.70 -12.52
C GLU A 102 -2.71 3.32 -13.47
N SER A 103 -3.96 3.54 -13.07
CA SER A 103 -5.11 3.20 -13.90
C SER A 103 -5.13 3.96 -15.21
N LYS A 104 -4.47 5.12 -15.27
CA LYS A 104 -4.39 5.94 -16.48
C LYS A 104 -3.27 5.52 -17.42
N VAL A 105 -2.20 4.91 -16.89
CA VAL A 105 -0.99 4.65 -17.66
C VAL A 105 -0.69 3.16 -17.86
N ASN A 106 -1.19 2.29 -17.00
CA ASN A 106 -0.90 0.86 -17.09
C ASN A 106 -1.89 0.17 -18.02
N PRO A 107 -1.44 -0.35 -19.19
CA PRO A 107 -2.35 -1.02 -20.12
C PRO A 107 -2.96 -2.30 -19.56
N GLN A 108 -2.40 -2.92 -18.52
CA GLN A 108 -2.99 -4.09 -17.88
C GLN A 108 -4.34 -3.79 -17.24
N PHE A 109 -4.65 -2.52 -16.96
CA PHE A 109 -5.95 -2.12 -16.44
C PHE A 109 -7.08 -2.29 -17.45
N THR A 110 -6.78 -2.57 -18.72
CA THR A 110 -7.81 -2.94 -19.70
C THR A 110 -8.30 -4.37 -19.51
N ASP A 111 -7.55 -5.21 -18.79
CA ASP A 111 -7.96 -6.57 -18.44
C ASP A 111 -8.91 -6.49 -17.24
N PRO A 112 -10.17 -6.97 -17.38
CA PRO A 112 -11.14 -6.90 -16.28
C PRO A 112 -10.69 -7.62 -15.02
N ASP A 113 -9.98 -8.73 -15.15
CA ASP A 113 -9.50 -9.50 -13.99
C ASP A 113 -8.42 -8.74 -13.22
N TYR A 114 -7.49 -8.12 -13.95
CA TYR A 114 -6.43 -7.33 -13.33
C TYR A 114 -7.00 -6.07 -12.67
N LEU A 115 -7.94 -5.40 -13.34
CA LEU A 115 -8.59 -4.21 -12.79
C LEU A 115 -9.32 -4.54 -11.49
N LYS A 116 -10.05 -5.66 -11.47
CA LYS A 116 -10.76 -6.12 -10.28
C LYS A 116 -9.79 -6.42 -9.14
N LEU A 117 -8.69 -7.10 -9.43
CA LEU A 117 -7.64 -7.39 -8.45
C LEU A 117 -7.10 -6.12 -7.83
N ARG A 118 -6.68 -5.16 -8.66
CA ARG A 118 -6.09 -3.91 -8.17
C ARG A 118 -7.09 -3.08 -7.38
N LYS A 119 -8.32 -3.03 -7.84
CA LYS A 119 -9.39 -2.30 -7.14
C LYS A 119 -9.64 -2.90 -5.76
N ASN A 120 -9.77 -4.23 -5.69
CA ASN A 120 -10.02 -4.91 -4.43
C ASN A 120 -8.85 -4.75 -3.46
N LEU A 121 -7.62 -4.88 -3.95
CA LEU A 121 -6.42 -4.75 -3.11
C LEU A 121 -6.28 -3.33 -2.57
N THR A 122 -6.46 -2.32 -3.41
CA THR A 122 -6.37 -0.93 -2.99
C THR A 122 -7.44 -0.59 -1.95
N SER A 123 -8.67 -1.04 -2.19
CA SER A 123 -9.76 -0.83 -1.24
C SER A 123 -9.48 -1.50 0.09
N GLY A 124 -8.98 -2.74 0.07
CA GLY A 124 -8.64 -3.47 1.28
C GLY A 124 -7.51 -2.82 2.06
N VAL A 125 -6.45 -2.40 1.39
CA VAL A 125 -5.31 -1.75 2.03
C VAL A 125 -5.74 -0.41 2.66
N CYS A 126 -6.48 0.39 1.92
CA CYS A 126 -6.98 1.68 2.44
C CYS A 126 -7.92 1.45 3.61
N GLY A 127 -8.75 0.42 3.56
CA GLY A 127 -9.62 0.03 4.67
C GLY A 127 -8.84 -0.36 5.92
N CYS A 128 -7.75 -1.11 5.75
CA CYS A 128 -6.88 -1.50 6.87
C CYS A 128 -6.27 -0.28 7.55
N TYR A 129 -5.77 0.68 6.77
CA TYR A 129 -5.18 1.89 7.34
C TYR A 129 -6.23 2.75 8.02
N MET A 130 -7.40 2.92 7.42
CA MET A 130 -8.48 3.66 8.03
C MET A 130 -8.91 3.07 9.36
N PHE A 131 -9.11 1.76 9.38
CA PHE A 131 -9.50 1.03 10.59
C PHE A 131 -8.44 1.17 11.68
N SER A 132 -7.16 1.06 11.32
CA SER A 132 -6.05 1.20 12.26
C SER A 132 -5.95 2.61 12.81
N ILE A 133 -6.16 3.63 11.97
CA ILE A 133 -6.16 5.03 12.40
C ILE A 133 -7.28 5.26 13.43
N VAL A 134 -8.48 4.74 13.15
CA VAL A 134 -9.63 4.89 14.05
C VAL A 134 -9.31 4.25 15.41
N ILE A 135 -8.69 3.07 15.41
CA ILE A 135 -8.31 2.39 16.66
C ILE A 135 -7.32 3.24 17.46
N LEU A 136 -6.33 3.84 16.80
CA LEU A 136 -5.32 4.65 17.50
C LEU A 136 -5.88 5.96 18.04
N ILE A 137 -6.91 6.52 17.41
CA ILE A 137 -7.54 7.74 17.89
C ILE A 137 -8.42 7.45 19.11
N TYR A 138 -9.09 6.32 19.14
CA TYR A 138 -9.96 5.88 20.22
C TYR A 138 -9.33 4.75 21.03
#